data_24ab15c23ec561d7c4e67956d229bbdf
#
_entry.id   24ab15c23ec561d7c4e67956d229bbdf
#
_cell.length_a   1.000
_cell.length_b   1.000
_cell.length_c   1.000
_cell.angle_alpha   90.00
_cell.angle_beta   90.00
_cell.angle_gamma   90.00
#
_symmetry.space_group_name_H-M   'P 1'
#
loop_
_entity.id
_entity.type
_entity.pdbx_description
1 polymer ?
#
loop_
_entity_poly.entity_id
_entity_poly.type
_entity_poly.pdbx_seq_one_letter_code
_entity_poly.pdbx_strand_id
1 'polypeptide(L)'
;MKYLMMIYSDEALLDAMPAGEFDTRMRSCINHADELREQGRLLESQQLEVPATACSVRIRNDKVSVVDGPFAETKEYLAGFNLIEAANMDEAVQMAMEFPWTRTGCIELRPIRDFEAVRRRVGA
;
A
#
# COMPACT_ATOMS: atom_id res chain seq x y z
N MET A 1 4.51 14.85 -8.84
CA MET A 1 4.17 14.70 -7.42
C MET A 1 4.18 13.22 -7.03
N LYS A 2 4.58 12.94 -5.82
CA LYS A 2 4.61 11.57 -5.31
C LYS A 2 3.37 11.27 -4.50
N TYR A 3 2.87 10.05 -4.66
CA TYR A 3 1.71 9.53 -3.92
C TYR A 3 2.06 8.16 -3.36
N LEU A 4 1.55 7.86 -2.17
CA LEU A 4 1.58 6.51 -1.64
C LEU A 4 0.26 5.83 -1.99
N MET A 5 0.38 4.69 -2.66
CA MET A 5 -0.74 3.84 -3.02
C MET A 5 -0.76 2.68 -2.04
N MET A 6 -1.69 2.72 -1.09
CA MET A 6 -1.84 1.70 -0.05
C MET A 6 -2.88 0.68 -0.48
N ILE A 7 -2.48 -0.57 -0.53
CA ILE A 7 -3.32 -1.66 -1.03
C ILE A 7 -3.86 -2.44 0.17
N TYR A 8 -5.18 -2.37 0.35
CA TYR A 8 -5.90 -3.09 1.39
C TYR A 8 -6.62 -4.28 0.77
N SER A 9 -6.54 -5.42 1.41
CA SER A 9 -7.15 -6.67 0.96
C SER A 9 -8.27 -7.10 1.90
N ASP A 10 -9.35 -7.60 1.31
CA ASP A 10 -10.44 -8.28 2.02
C ASP A 10 -10.23 -9.78 1.83
N GLU A 11 -9.92 -10.49 2.92
CA GLU A 11 -9.60 -11.91 2.86
C GLU A 11 -10.76 -12.74 2.31
N ALA A 12 -12.00 -12.39 2.66
CA ALA A 12 -13.17 -13.10 2.15
C ALA A 12 -13.32 -12.99 0.63
N LEU A 13 -12.99 -11.82 0.06
CA LEU A 13 -13.01 -11.63 -1.39
C LEU A 13 -11.86 -12.37 -2.08
N LEU A 14 -10.69 -12.43 -1.45
CA LEU A 14 -9.56 -13.20 -1.97
C LEU A 14 -9.88 -14.69 -1.97
N ASP A 15 -10.45 -15.20 -0.88
CA ASP A 15 -10.80 -16.63 -0.74
C ASP A 15 -11.92 -17.05 -1.69
N ALA A 16 -12.78 -16.12 -2.10
CA ALA A 16 -13.86 -16.39 -3.03
C ALA A 16 -13.39 -16.50 -4.48
N MET A 17 -12.14 -16.17 -4.79
CA MET A 17 -11.63 -16.30 -6.15
C MET A 17 -11.55 -17.76 -6.59
N PRO A 18 -11.86 -18.05 -7.87
CA PRO A 18 -11.61 -19.38 -8.42
C PRO A 18 -10.14 -19.79 -8.31
N ALA A 19 -9.91 -21.11 -8.25
CA ALA A 19 -8.55 -21.63 -8.15
C ALA A 19 -7.67 -21.13 -9.30
N GLY A 20 -6.47 -20.63 -8.96
CA GLY A 20 -5.49 -20.12 -9.92
C GLY A 20 -5.71 -18.68 -10.35
N GLU A 21 -6.84 -18.05 -10.03
CA GLU A 21 -7.11 -16.68 -10.45
C GLU A 21 -6.24 -15.67 -9.71
N PHE A 22 -5.97 -15.88 -8.42
CA PHE A 22 -5.09 -14.99 -7.66
C PHE A 22 -3.71 -14.90 -8.31
N ASP A 23 -3.12 -16.04 -8.64
CA ASP A 23 -1.78 -16.07 -9.25
C ASP A 23 -1.78 -15.43 -10.64
N THR A 24 -2.85 -15.59 -11.40
CA THR A 24 -3.01 -14.94 -12.71
C THR A 24 -3.04 -13.42 -12.55
N ARG A 25 -3.82 -12.92 -11.59
CA ARG A 25 -3.88 -11.48 -11.30
C ARG A 25 -2.54 -10.96 -10.76
N MET A 26 -1.87 -11.73 -9.90
CA MET A 26 -0.56 -11.35 -9.36
C MET A 26 0.48 -11.24 -10.47
N ARG A 27 0.50 -12.19 -11.40
CA ARG A 27 1.42 -12.13 -12.55
C ARG A 27 1.17 -10.90 -13.39
N SER A 28 -0.09 -10.61 -13.69
CA SER A 28 -0.48 -9.41 -14.44
C SER A 28 -0.08 -8.13 -13.70
N CYS A 29 -0.29 -8.11 -12.38
CA CYS A 29 0.09 -6.99 -11.53
C CYS A 29 1.61 -6.74 -11.56
N ILE A 30 2.40 -7.80 -11.43
CA ILE A 30 3.87 -7.70 -11.44
C ILE A 30 4.36 -7.19 -12.80
N ASN A 31 3.81 -7.72 -13.89
CA ASN A 31 4.18 -7.28 -15.23
C ASN A 31 3.84 -5.81 -15.45
N HIS A 32 2.67 -5.37 -14.98
CA HIS A 32 2.25 -3.98 -15.08
C HIS A 32 3.14 -3.07 -14.22
N ALA A 33 3.49 -3.52 -13.02
CA ALA A 33 4.39 -2.78 -12.13
C ALA A 33 5.78 -2.60 -12.78
N ASP A 34 6.29 -3.63 -13.44
CA ASP A 34 7.56 -3.56 -14.15
C ASP A 34 7.52 -2.51 -15.28
N GLU A 35 6.42 -2.46 -16.03
CA GLU A 35 6.22 -1.45 -17.07
C GLU A 35 6.21 -0.03 -16.48
N LEU A 36 5.50 0.17 -15.39
CA LEU A 36 5.44 1.47 -14.72
C LEU A 36 6.81 1.90 -14.18
N ARG A 37 7.58 0.93 -13.69
CA ARG A 37 8.94 1.19 -13.20
C ARG A 37 9.85 1.66 -14.33
N GLU A 38 9.78 1.01 -15.48
CA GLU A 38 10.55 1.41 -16.67
C GLU A 38 10.21 2.81 -17.13
N GLN A 39 8.93 3.21 -16.97
CA GLN A 39 8.46 4.56 -17.32
C GLN A 39 8.80 5.62 -16.27
N GLY A 40 9.40 5.24 -15.14
CA GLY A 40 9.69 6.15 -14.02
C GLY A 40 8.47 6.53 -13.21
N ARG A 41 7.35 5.83 -13.38
CA ARG A 41 6.08 6.12 -12.69
C ARG A 41 5.91 5.33 -11.40
N LEU A 42 6.60 4.21 -11.25
CA LEU A 42 6.66 3.41 -10.02
C LEU A 42 8.06 3.50 -9.44
N LEU A 43 8.16 4.07 -8.23
CA LEU A 43 9.45 4.33 -7.57
C LEU A 43 9.81 3.24 -6.57
N GLU A 44 8.83 2.68 -5.87
CA GLU A 44 8.99 1.61 -4.89
C GLU A 44 7.71 0.79 -4.81
N SER A 45 7.85 -0.51 -4.59
CA SER A 45 6.72 -1.42 -4.44
C SER A 45 7.11 -2.54 -3.49
N GLN A 46 6.29 -2.78 -2.46
CA GLN A 46 6.52 -3.86 -1.51
C GLN A 46 5.18 -4.53 -1.16
N GLN A 47 5.24 -5.85 -0.99
CA GLN A 47 4.14 -6.61 -0.42
C GLN A 47 4.44 -6.90 1.05
N LEU A 48 3.40 -6.94 1.87
CA LEU A 48 3.53 -7.21 3.30
C LEU A 48 3.03 -8.61 3.61
N GLU A 49 3.66 -9.23 4.62
CA GLU A 49 3.15 -10.47 5.19
C GLU A 49 1.80 -10.23 5.87
N VAL A 50 1.08 -11.31 6.17
CA VAL A 50 -0.25 -11.24 6.78
C VAL A 50 -0.23 -10.56 8.15
N PRO A 51 -1.34 -9.91 8.56
CA PRO A 51 -1.38 -9.14 9.82
C PRO A 51 -1.00 -9.93 11.07
N ALA A 52 -1.21 -11.24 11.09
CA ALA A 52 -0.84 -12.08 12.23
C ALA A 52 0.67 -12.04 12.53
N THR A 53 1.50 -11.67 11.56
CA THR A 53 2.97 -11.53 11.75
C THR A 53 3.36 -10.17 12.32
N ALA A 54 2.41 -9.24 12.44
CA ALA A 54 2.69 -7.87 12.88
C ALA A 54 3.02 -7.80 14.37
N CYS A 55 3.67 -6.70 14.72
CA CYS A 55 3.94 -6.34 16.12
C CYS A 55 3.65 -4.85 16.26
N SER A 56 2.90 -4.46 17.27
CA SER A 56 2.50 -3.08 17.50
C SER A 56 3.16 -2.54 18.76
N VAL A 57 3.78 -1.37 18.66
CA VAL A 57 4.54 -0.76 19.75
C VAL A 57 3.91 0.58 20.11
N ARG A 58 3.65 0.79 21.41
CA ARG A 58 3.16 2.06 21.95
C ARG A 58 3.89 2.41 23.22
N ILE A 59 4.06 3.71 23.45
CA ILE A 59 4.52 4.24 24.74
C ILE A 59 3.45 5.22 25.19
N ARG A 60 2.86 4.94 26.36
CA ARG A 60 1.85 5.80 27.00
C ARG A 60 2.20 5.94 28.47
N ASN A 61 2.26 7.19 28.95
CA ASN A 61 2.65 7.49 30.35
C ASN A 61 3.99 6.81 30.71
N ASP A 62 4.98 6.88 29.80
CA ASP A 62 6.30 6.26 29.91
C ASP A 62 6.27 4.73 30.01
N LYS A 63 5.13 4.10 29.71
CA LYS A 63 5.02 2.63 29.65
C LYS A 63 5.10 2.16 28.23
N VAL A 64 6.01 1.22 27.99
CA VAL A 64 6.17 0.56 26.69
C VAL A 64 5.20 -0.61 26.61
N SER A 65 4.44 -0.67 25.52
CA SER A 65 3.57 -1.79 25.19
C SER A 65 3.99 -2.35 23.85
N VAL A 66 4.33 -3.63 23.82
CA VAL A 66 4.65 -4.37 22.60
C VAL A 66 3.67 -5.52 22.51
N VAL A 67 2.81 -5.51 21.50
CA VAL A 67 1.73 -6.47 21.34
C VAL A 67 1.86 -7.16 19.97
N ASP A 68 1.79 -8.47 19.96
CA ASP A 68 1.74 -9.24 18.72
C ASP A 68 0.43 -8.97 17.99
N GLY A 69 0.52 -8.81 16.68
CA GLY A 69 -0.62 -8.50 15.84
C GLY A 69 -0.70 -7.02 15.44
N PRO A 70 -1.64 -6.66 14.56
CA PRO A 70 -1.83 -5.28 14.11
C PRO A 70 -2.41 -4.42 15.24
N PHE A 71 -2.25 -3.09 15.12
CA PHE A 71 -2.78 -2.16 16.12
C PHE A 71 -4.32 -2.20 16.20
N ALA A 72 -4.98 -2.66 15.15
CA ALA A 72 -6.41 -2.87 15.08
C ALA A 72 -6.72 -4.01 14.12
N GLU A 73 -7.71 -4.83 14.45
CA GLU A 73 -8.24 -5.84 13.55
C GLU A 73 -9.30 -5.19 12.66
N THR A 74 -9.15 -5.37 11.35
CA THR A 74 -10.04 -4.79 10.35
C THR A 74 -10.41 -5.83 9.30
N LYS A 75 -11.57 -5.63 8.68
CA LYS A 75 -12.02 -6.49 7.58
C LYS A 75 -11.08 -6.40 6.39
N GLU A 76 -10.60 -5.19 6.09
CA GLU A 76 -9.60 -4.94 5.06
C GLU A 76 -8.29 -4.60 5.74
N TYR A 77 -7.22 -5.30 5.38
CA TYR A 77 -5.90 -5.11 5.98
C TYR A 77 -4.89 -4.63 4.94
N LEU A 78 -3.91 -3.88 5.39
CA LEU A 78 -2.85 -3.38 4.52
C LEU A 78 -1.99 -4.56 4.04
N ALA A 79 -2.02 -4.82 2.75
CA ALA A 79 -1.32 -5.94 2.12
C ALA A 79 -0.04 -5.51 1.39
N GLY A 80 0.11 -4.23 1.08
CA GLY A 80 1.26 -3.73 0.37
C GLY A 80 1.13 -2.26 0.02
N PHE A 81 2.16 -1.71 -0.60
CA PHE A 81 2.13 -0.34 -1.04
C PHE A 81 2.98 -0.12 -2.30
N ASN A 82 2.63 0.91 -3.04
CA ASN A 82 3.41 1.42 -4.15
C ASN A 82 3.67 2.91 -3.92
N LEU A 83 4.90 3.34 -4.13
CA LEU A 83 5.24 4.75 -4.21
C LEU A 83 5.29 5.13 -5.68
N ILE A 84 4.42 6.05 -6.09
CA ILE A 84 4.23 6.41 -7.48
C ILE A 84 4.50 7.89 -7.74
N GLU A 85 4.84 8.19 -8.99
CA GLU A 85 4.94 9.54 -9.52
C GLU A 85 3.74 9.77 -10.43
N ALA A 86 2.97 10.83 -10.17
CA ALA A 86 1.82 11.22 -10.98
C ALA A 86 1.71 12.73 -11.02
N ALA A 87 1.07 13.24 -12.07
CA ALA A 87 0.93 14.69 -12.25
C ALA A 87 -0.01 15.30 -11.20
N ASN A 88 -1.05 14.56 -10.82
CA ASN A 88 -2.08 14.99 -9.87
C ASN A 88 -2.82 13.77 -9.31
N MET A 89 -3.76 14.01 -8.40
CA MET A 89 -4.55 12.94 -7.80
C MET A 89 -5.39 12.18 -8.82
N ASP A 90 -5.94 12.87 -9.84
CA ASP A 90 -6.75 12.20 -10.86
C ASP A 90 -5.93 11.18 -11.64
N GLU A 91 -4.69 11.51 -11.98
CA GLU A 91 -3.78 10.56 -12.63
C GLU A 91 -3.42 9.40 -11.69
N ALA A 92 -3.18 9.67 -10.41
CA ALA A 92 -2.92 8.64 -9.41
C ALA A 92 -4.11 7.67 -9.29
N VAL A 93 -5.34 8.17 -9.32
CA VAL A 93 -6.56 7.36 -9.32
C VAL A 93 -6.63 6.46 -10.55
N GLN A 94 -6.33 7.01 -11.73
CA GLN A 94 -6.29 6.22 -12.96
C GLN A 94 -5.27 5.09 -12.87
N MET A 95 -4.09 5.36 -12.32
CA MET A 95 -3.07 4.34 -12.09
C MET A 95 -3.56 3.25 -11.14
N ALA A 96 -4.25 3.64 -10.06
CA ALA A 96 -4.78 2.67 -9.10
C ALA A 96 -5.81 1.73 -9.74
N MET A 97 -6.64 2.23 -10.63
CA MET A 97 -7.65 1.43 -11.33
C MET A 97 -7.04 0.36 -12.24
N GLU A 98 -5.80 0.51 -12.65
CA GLU A 98 -5.09 -0.45 -13.48
C GLU A 98 -4.63 -1.69 -12.70
N PHE A 99 -4.62 -1.63 -11.37
CA PHE A 99 -4.27 -2.75 -10.52
C PHE A 99 -5.52 -3.58 -10.17
N PRO A 100 -5.42 -4.92 -10.15
CA PRO A 100 -6.59 -5.77 -9.89
C PRO A 100 -7.12 -5.69 -8.46
N TRP A 101 -6.35 -5.13 -7.54
CA TRP A 101 -6.64 -5.17 -6.11
C TRP A 101 -7.75 -4.21 -5.67
N THR A 102 -8.21 -3.32 -6.54
CA THR A 102 -9.42 -2.52 -6.31
C THR A 102 -10.68 -3.38 -6.25
N ARG A 103 -10.63 -4.58 -6.85
CA ARG A 103 -11.77 -5.50 -6.91
C ARG A 103 -11.85 -6.45 -5.71
N THR A 104 -10.76 -6.58 -4.96
CA THR A 104 -10.65 -7.49 -3.82
C THR A 104 -10.32 -6.78 -2.52
N GLY A 105 -10.55 -5.50 -2.49
CA GLY A 105 -10.29 -4.65 -1.34
C GLY A 105 -10.43 -3.19 -1.72
N CYS A 106 -9.47 -2.40 -1.27
CA CYS A 106 -9.46 -0.96 -1.48
C CYS A 106 -8.04 -0.49 -1.74
N ILE A 107 -7.89 0.51 -2.61
CA ILE A 107 -6.61 1.21 -2.75
C ILE A 107 -6.82 2.64 -2.26
N GLU A 108 -6.07 3.02 -1.24
CA GLU A 108 -6.07 4.37 -0.70
C GLU A 108 -4.86 5.11 -1.26
N LEU A 109 -5.07 6.32 -1.75
CA LEU A 109 -4.03 7.19 -2.29
C LEU A 109 -3.82 8.38 -1.38
N ARG A 110 -2.57 8.68 -1.07
CA ARG A 110 -2.25 9.81 -0.23
C ARG A 110 -1.05 10.57 -0.79
N PRO A 111 -1.14 11.91 -0.97
CA PRO A 111 0.02 12.69 -1.39
C PRO A 111 1.16 12.58 -0.39
N ILE A 112 2.38 12.45 -0.90
CA ILE A 112 3.58 12.48 -0.06
C ILE A 112 3.87 13.93 0.29
N ARG A 113 4.14 14.18 1.56
CA ARG A 113 4.52 15.51 2.06
C ARG A 113 5.88 15.90 1.49
N ASP A 114 6.04 17.16 1.15
CA ASP A 114 7.34 17.71 0.80
C ASP A 114 8.23 17.71 2.04
N PHE A 115 9.05 16.67 2.16
CA PHE A 115 9.90 16.47 3.31
C PHE A 115 11.02 17.52 3.39
N GLU A 116 11.50 18.01 2.25
CA GLU A 116 12.50 19.08 2.23
C GLU A 116 11.94 20.37 2.83
N ALA A 117 10.66 20.68 2.57
CA ALA A 117 10.00 21.80 3.22
C ALA A 117 9.93 21.61 4.74
N VAL A 118 9.66 20.40 5.20
CA VAL A 118 9.66 20.08 6.63
C VAL A 118 11.06 20.28 7.23
N ARG A 119 12.08 19.78 6.55
CA ARG A 119 13.48 19.95 7.00
C ARG A 119 13.83 21.42 7.16
N ARG A 120 13.52 22.24 6.16
CA ARG A 120 13.77 23.69 6.24
C ARG A 120 13.04 24.33 7.42
N ARG A 121 11.80 23.95 7.64
CA ARG A 121 10.98 24.53 8.73
C ARG A 121 11.56 24.23 10.11
N VAL A 122 12.07 23.02 10.32
CA VAL A 122 12.60 22.60 11.64
C VAL A 122 14.10 22.76 11.77
N GLY A 123 14.80 23.20 10.72
CA GLY A 123 16.24 23.41 10.75
C GLY A 123 17.09 22.14 10.76
N ALA A 124 16.58 21.08 10.14
CA ALA A 124 17.27 19.79 10.11
C ALA A 124 18.02 19.54 8.79
#